data_7252f876f2574213af4442431e173860
#
_entry.id   7252f876f2574213af4442431e173860
#
_cell.length_a   1.000
_cell.length_b   1.000
_cell.length_c   1.000
_cell.angle_alpha   90.00
_cell.angle_beta   90.00
_cell.angle_gamma   90.00
#
_symmetry.space_group_name_H-M   'P 1'
#
loop_
_entity.id
_entity.type
_entity.pdbx_description
1 polymer ?
#
loop_
_entity_poly.entity_id
_entity_poly.type
_entity_poly.pdbx_seq_one_letter_code
_entity_poly.pdbx_strand_id
1 'polypeptide(L)'
;MEYAQQTIVDFLNDKIDIVEFRRLYDEKPEIDAFLQKIIDDIKKDYSRKILYFPLIIGGVENQYLQAVQDLLEPQTDPGRLYGPPQYESVRQCLTYEYCMETHDVETASGASTFYIEVYSIYYQIDQSIPFCYKYSDAYRFAIEVIPEYLEGGSSEKYIQKYIIPLFPETMKKTERKKAIKAKIKEAFKSEKGYPCWPQTSEWPMDAEGKPCTYIGKGKSEGDLRRFRFRDETTGEEIVIEQFY
;
A
#
# COMPACT_ATOMS: atom_id res chain seq x y z
N MET A 1 7.18 28.15 -10.24
CA MET A 1 6.17 27.98 -9.18
C MET A 1 4.84 27.50 -9.74
N GLU A 2 4.30 28.15 -10.78
CA GLU A 2 3.04 27.75 -11.43
C GLU A 2 3.11 26.33 -12.04
N TYR A 3 4.21 25.98 -12.71
CA TYR A 3 4.40 24.64 -13.28
C TYR A 3 4.42 23.55 -12.20
N ALA A 4 5.19 23.72 -11.13
CA ALA A 4 5.28 22.74 -10.05
C ALA A 4 3.92 22.52 -9.36
N GLN A 5 3.22 23.60 -9.07
CA GLN A 5 1.87 23.54 -8.51
C GLN A 5 0.91 22.81 -9.44
N GLN A 6 0.93 23.15 -10.74
CA GLN A 6 0.04 22.51 -11.72
C GLN A 6 0.33 21.02 -11.86
N THR A 7 1.61 20.60 -11.85
CA THR A 7 2.00 19.20 -11.92
C THR A 7 1.45 18.40 -10.73
N ILE A 8 1.53 18.95 -9.51
CA ILE A 8 0.96 18.32 -8.31
C ILE A 8 -0.56 18.21 -8.42
N VAL A 9 -1.22 19.29 -8.82
CA VAL A 9 -2.69 19.31 -9.00
C VAL A 9 -3.13 18.32 -10.08
N ASP A 10 -2.39 18.20 -11.17
CA ASP A 10 -2.69 17.26 -12.25
C ASP A 10 -2.53 15.79 -11.78
N PHE A 11 -1.54 15.51 -10.95
CA PHE A 11 -1.40 14.21 -10.31
C PHE A 11 -2.59 13.93 -9.36
N LEU A 12 -2.92 14.86 -8.46
CA LEU A 12 -4.02 14.68 -7.50
C LEU A 12 -5.41 14.56 -8.16
N ASN A 13 -5.57 15.07 -9.38
CA ASN A 13 -6.79 14.95 -10.18
C ASN A 13 -6.74 13.85 -11.24
N ASP A 14 -5.81 12.89 -11.11
CA ASP A 14 -5.67 11.72 -12.00
C ASP A 14 -5.48 12.09 -13.49
N LYS A 15 -4.86 13.24 -13.78
CA LYS A 15 -4.51 13.64 -15.15
C LYS A 15 -3.15 13.10 -15.58
N ILE A 16 -2.24 12.93 -14.63
CA ILE A 16 -0.99 12.22 -14.79
C ILE A 16 -0.94 11.09 -13.78
N ASP A 17 -0.39 9.95 -14.18
CA ASP A 17 -0.27 8.80 -13.31
C ASP A 17 0.94 8.91 -12.36
N ILE A 18 1.01 7.97 -11.41
CA ILE A 18 2.04 7.92 -10.38
C ILE A 18 3.46 7.76 -10.96
N VAL A 19 3.61 7.07 -12.09
CA VAL A 19 4.90 6.84 -12.75
C VAL A 19 5.36 8.12 -13.42
N GLU A 20 4.48 8.79 -14.15
CA GLU A 20 4.79 10.07 -14.78
C GLU A 20 5.05 11.16 -13.74
N PHE A 21 4.28 11.21 -12.64
CA PHE A 21 4.55 12.14 -11.56
C PHE A 21 5.93 11.91 -10.94
N ARG A 22 6.31 10.66 -10.69
CA ARG A 22 7.65 10.30 -10.18
C ARG A 22 8.74 10.76 -11.13
N ARG A 23 8.59 10.48 -12.43
CA ARG A 23 9.54 10.92 -13.45
C ARG A 23 9.72 12.45 -13.45
N LEU A 24 8.60 13.18 -13.42
CA LEU A 24 8.61 14.64 -13.38
C LEU A 24 9.25 15.18 -12.09
N TYR A 25 8.98 14.55 -10.95
CA TYR A 25 9.59 14.93 -9.67
C TYR A 25 11.11 14.77 -9.71
N ASP A 26 11.60 13.64 -10.24
CA ASP A 26 13.05 13.36 -10.32
C ASP A 26 13.76 14.27 -11.35
N GLU A 27 13.09 14.67 -12.43
CA GLU A 27 13.66 15.52 -13.50
C GLU A 27 13.53 17.02 -13.23
N LYS A 28 12.63 17.46 -12.37
CA LYS A 28 12.23 18.87 -12.18
C LYS A 28 12.40 19.31 -10.74
N PRO A 29 13.60 19.78 -10.33
CA PRO A 29 13.88 20.20 -8.96
C PRO A 29 12.93 21.29 -8.42
N GLU A 30 12.27 22.03 -9.29
CA GLU A 30 11.27 23.04 -8.90
C GLU A 30 10.04 22.44 -8.22
N ILE A 31 9.72 21.15 -8.45
CA ILE A 31 8.59 20.46 -7.79
C ILE A 31 8.96 20.20 -6.33
N ASP A 32 10.15 19.66 -6.08
CA ASP A 32 10.66 19.46 -4.72
C ASP A 32 10.81 20.79 -3.97
N ALA A 33 11.40 21.80 -4.60
CA ALA A 33 11.55 23.12 -4.01
C ALA A 33 10.20 23.78 -3.66
N PHE A 34 9.18 23.54 -4.46
CA PHE A 34 7.83 24.03 -4.19
C PHE A 34 7.22 23.32 -2.95
N LEU A 35 7.32 22.00 -2.87
CA LEU A 35 6.84 21.23 -1.72
C LEU A 35 7.61 21.62 -0.45
N GLN A 36 8.93 21.75 -0.53
CA GLN A 36 9.76 22.17 0.59
C GLN A 36 9.37 23.56 1.12
N LYS A 37 9.05 24.49 0.22
CA LYS A 37 8.56 25.81 0.61
C LYS A 37 7.25 25.72 1.41
N ILE A 38 6.31 24.86 0.99
CA ILE A 38 5.06 24.64 1.72
C ILE A 38 5.35 24.08 3.12
N ILE A 39 6.19 23.07 3.20
CA ILE A 39 6.63 22.49 4.47
C ILE A 39 7.21 23.58 5.38
N ASP A 40 8.09 24.42 4.85
CA ASP A 40 8.72 25.50 5.60
C ASP A 40 7.72 26.57 6.09
N ASP A 41 6.73 26.89 5.28
CA ASP A 41 5.67 27.83 5.64
C ASP A 41 4.75 27.22 6.72
N ILE A 42 4.37 25.97 6.61
CA ILE A 42 3.65 25.24 7.66
C ILE A 42 4.46 25.25 8.96
N LYS A 43 5.75 24.94 8.92
CA LYS A 43 6.65 24.97 10.07
C LYS A 43 6.69 26.32 10.76
N LYS A 44 6.76 27.41 10.00
CA LYS A 44 6.78 28.77 10.55
C LYS A 44 5.49 29.11 11.31
N ASP A 45 4.36 28.72 10.78
CA ASP A 45 3.06 28.95 11.40
C ASP A 45 2.90 28.15 12.70
N TYR A 46 3.44 26.94 12.74
CA TYR A 46 3.39 26.11 13.94
C TYR A 46 4.46 26.47 14.97
N SER A 47 5.66 26.86 14.58
CA SER A 47 6.70 27.29 15.51
C SER A 47 6.29 28.53 16.33
N ARG A 48 5.38 29.33 15.84
CA ARG A 48 4.80 30.47 16.59
C ARG A 48 3.82 30.05 17.68
N LYS A 49 3.24 28.87 17.58
CA LYS A 49 2.26 28.36 18.56
C LYS A 49 2.88 27.40 19.58
N ILE A 50 4.05 26.84 19.28
CA ILE A 50 4.67 25.79 20.09
C ILE A 50 6.18 26.04 20.23
N LEU A 51 6.59 26.20 21.48
CA LEU A 51 7.96 26.57 21.87
C LEU A 51 9.01 25.47 21.64
N TYR A 52 8.65 24.27 21.15
CA TYR A 52 9.60 23.18 20.97
C TYR A 52 9.16 22.19 19.90
N PHE A 53 9.89 22.20 18.77
CA PHE A 53 9.80 21.12 17.79
C PHE A 53 11.23 20.74 17.33
N PRO A 54 11.75 19.56 17.68
CA PRO A 54 12.93 19.05 17.06
C PRO A 54 12.55 18.50 15.67
N LEU A 55 12.83 19.28 14.63
CA LEU A 55 12.72 18.86 13.25
C LEU A 55 14.01 18.15 12.87
N ILE A 56 13.90 16.86 12.64
CA ILE A 56 14.96 16.09 12.01
C ILE A 56 14.47 15.73 10.62
N ILE A 57 15.11 16.24 9.60
CA ILE A 57 14.86 15.96 8.18
C ILE A 57 15.60 14.67 7.83
N GLY A 58 14.95 13.78 7.09
CA GLY A 58 15.49 12.50 6.65
C GLY A 58 14.96 11.31 7.44
N GLY A 59 13.89 10.68 6.93
CA GLY A 59 13.24 9.53 7.56
C GLY A 59 12.35 9.85 8.75
N VAL A 60 12.10 11.14 9.02
CA VAL A 60 11.37 11.65 10.18
C VAL A 60 10.14 12.48 9.75
N GLU A 61 9.87 12.55 8.46
CA GLU A 61 8.68 13.23 7.93
C GLU A 61 7.38 12.69 8.53
N ASN A 62 7.29 11.38 8.71
CA ASN A 62 6.16 10.77 9.42
C ASN A 62 6.06 11.21 10.88
N GLN A 63 7.17 11.40 11.57
CA GLN A 63 7.15 11.89 12.96
C GLN A 63 6.80 13.37 13.01
N TYR A 64 7.18 14.15 12.02
CA TYR A 64 6.79 15.55 11.90
C TYR A 64 5.28 15.69 11.66
N LEU A 65 4.74 14.96 10.68
CA LEU A 65 3.31 14.95 10.40
C LEU A 65 2.52 14.43 11.60
N GLN A 66 2.99 13.38 12.26
CA GLN A 66 2.39 12.88 13.50
C GLN A 66 2.42 13.92 14.60
N ALA A 67 3.54 14.60 14.79
CA ALA A 67 3.65 15.62 15.81
C ALA A 67 2.80 16.87 15.50
N VAL A 68 2.68 17.27 14.23
CA VAL A 68 1.72 18.31 13.80
C VAL A 68 0.29 17.86 14.07
N GLN A 69 -0.02 16.61 13.82
CA GLN A 69 -1.29 15.99 14.11
C GLN A 69 -1.63 16.04 15.62
N ASP A 70 -0.72 15.58 16.47
CA ASP A 70 -0.89 15.56 17.92
C ASP A 70 -1.10 16.97 18.51
N LEU A 71 -0.58 17.98 17.82
CA LEU A 71 -0.66 19.37 18.25
C LEU A 71 -1.89 20.11 17.78
N LEU A 72 -2.34 19.81 16.56
CA LEU A 72 -3.47 20.54 15.98
C LEU A 72 -4.81 20.05 16.47
N GLU A 73 -4.96 18.75 16.61
CA GLU A 73 -6.21 18.14 16.98
C GLU A 73 -5.99 16.82 17.75
N PRO A 74 -5.59 16.89 19.03
CA PRO A 74 -5.30 15.70 19.83
C PRO A 74 -6.48 14.73 19.99
N GLN A 75 -7.65 15.05 19.47
CA GLN A 75 -8.87 14.23 19.54
C GLN A 75 -9.46 13.89 18.16
N THR A 76 -8.82 14.28 17.05
CA THR A 76 -9.33 14.01 15.72
C THR A 76 -8.64 12.80 15.09
N ASP A 77 -9.39 12.12 14.22
CA ASP A 77 -8.93 10.98 13.44
C ASP A 77 -7.59 11.32 12.73
N PRO A 78 -6.52 10.54 12.97
CA PRO A 78 -5.23 10.68 12.27
C PRO A 78 -5.34 10.84 10.76
N GLY A 79 -6.34 10.24 10.13
CA GLY A 79 -6.60 10.36 8.70
C GLY A 79 -6.88 11.78 8.21
N ARG A 80 -7.25 12.73 9.07
CA ARG A 80 -7.54 14.12 8.67
C ARG A 80 -6.30 14.93 8.33
N LEU A 81 -5.19 14.69 9.00
CA LEU A 81 -3.95 15.42 8.74
C LEU A 81 -3.16 14.86 7.56
N TYR A 82 -3.40 13.60 7.25
CA TYR A 82 -2.82 12.93 6.09
C TYR A 82 -3.72 12.97 4.85
N GLY A 83 -4.69 13.90 4.78
CA GLY A 83 -5.61 14.01 3.66
C GLY A 83 -6.88 13.16 3.82
N PRO A 84 -7.21 12.24 2.91
CA PRO A 84 -8.47 11.50 2.99
C PRO A 84 -8.58 10.69 4.28
N PRO A 85 -9.83 10.51 4.81
CA PRO A 85 -10.08 9.89 6.12
C PRO A 85 -9.67 8.41 6.24
N GLN A 86 -8.97 7.86 5.27
CA GLN A 86 -8.52 6.47 5.23
C GLN A 86 -7.11 6.41 4.62
N TYR A 87 -6.14 7.03 5.29
CA TYR A 87 -4.74 7.06 4.84
C TYR A 87 -4.23 5.70 4.36
N GLU A 88 -4.44 4.64 5.14
CA GLU A 88 -3.98 3.30 4.78
C GLU A 88 -4.66 2.77 3.52
N SER A 89 -5.96 3.01 3.35
CA SER A 89 -6.66 2.62 2.12
C SER A 89 -6.15 3.37 0.89
N VAL A 90 -5.83 4.65 1.05
CA VAL A 90 -5.24 5.45 -0.04
C VAL A 90 -3.83 4.94 -0.37
N ARG A 91 -3.00 4.68 0.64
CA ARG A 91 -1.67 4.10 0.46
C ARG A 91 -1.75 2.75 -0.26
N GLN A 92 -2.67 1.89 0.11
CA GLN A 92 -2.88 0.59 -0.54
C GLN A 92 -3.35 0.74 -1.99
N CYS A 93 -4.24 1.68 -2.29
CA CYS A 93 -4.65 1.99 -3.66
C CYS A 93 -3.47 2.47 -4.51
N LEU A 94 -2.65 3.40 -3.99
CA LEU A 94 -1.47 3.89 -4.69
C LEU A 94 -0.40 2.81 -4.88
N THR A 95 -0.23 1.93 -3.89
CA THR A 95 0.66 0.76 -4.02
C THR A 95 0.20 -0.14 -5.15
N TYR A 96 -1.09 -0.44 -5.20
CA TYR A 96 -1.69 -1.22 -6.27
C TYR A 96 -1.51 -0.54 -7.63
N GLU A 97 -1.79 0.75 -7.72
CA GLU A 97 -1.67 1.54 -8.94
C GLU A 97 -0.23 1.54 -9.46
N TYR A 98 0.73 1.78 -8.59
CA TYR A 98 2.15 1.71 -8.95
C TYR A 98 2.55 0.33 -9.46
N CYS A 99 2.10 -0.74 -8.80
CA CYS A 99 2.33 -2.12 -9.26
C CYS A 99 1.74 -2.39 -10.64
N MET A 100 0.55 -1.86 -10.93
CA MET A 100 -0.11 -2.05 -12.23
C MET A 100 0.62 -1.32 -13.36
N GLU A 101 1.18 -0.14 -13.09
CA GLU A 101 1.89 0.66 -14.08
C GLU A 101 3.34 0.17 -14.32
N THR A 102 4.04 -0.21 -13.27
CA THR A 102 5.47 -0.52 -13.35
C THR A 102 5.79 -2.00 -13.32
N HIS A 103 4.88 -2.84 -12.86
CA HIS A 103 5.12 -4.24 -12.49
C HIS A 103 6.21 -4.42 -11.41
N ASP A 104 6.61 -3.33 -10.76
CA ASP A 104 7.60 -3.30 -9.69
C ASP A 104 6.91 -3.29 -8.33
N VAL A 105 6.93 -4.45 -7.70
CA VAL A 105 6.28 -4.67 -6.40
C VAL A 105 7.18 -4.25 -5.24
N GLU A 106 8.50 -4.30 -5.42
CA GLU A 106 9.45 -4.04 -4.33
C GLU A 106 9.47 -2.55 -3.96
N THR A 107 9.46 -1.68 -4.94
CA THR A 107 9.47 -0.22 -4.72
C THR A 107 8.08 0.38 -4.53
N ALA A 108 7.00 -0.35 -4.81
CA ALA A 108 5.64 0.18 -4.77
C ALA A 108 5.24 0.76 -3.41
N SER A 109 5.61 0.12 -2.31
CA SER A 109 5.27 0.58 -0.96
C SER A 109 5.95 1.91 -0.62
N GLY A 110 7.24 2.06 -0.94
CA GLY A 110 7.97 3.31 -0.74
C GLY A 110 7.44 4.44 -1.62
N ALA A 111 7.17 4.15 -2.89
CA ALA A 111 6.58 5.13 -3.80
C ALA A 111 5.21 5.61 -3.31
N SER A 112 4.30 4.70 -2.90
CA SER A 112 2.97 5.07 -2.42
C SER A 112 3.02 5.93 -1.15
N THR A 113 3.94 5.66 -0.23
CA THR A 113 4.16 6.49 0.96
C THR A 113 4.59 7.90 0.55
N PHE A 114 5.56 8.02 -0.35
CA PHE A 114 5.99 9.32 -0.87
C PHE A 114 4.82 10.12 -1.49
N TYR A 115 3.98 9.49 -2.30
CA TYR A 115 2.86 10.18 -2.94
C TYR A 115 1.77 10.59 -1.95
N ILE A 116 1.53 9.81 -0.90
CA ILE A 116 0.58 10.21 0.14
C ILE A 116 1.13 11.41 0.95
N GLU A 117 2.43 11.49 1.14
CA GLU A 117 3.09 12.65 1.78
C GLU A 117 2.93 13.91 0.92
N VAL A 118 3.20 13.83 -0.38
CA VAL A 118 2.96 14.94 -1.32
C VAL A 118 1.52 15.42 -1.28
N TYR A 119 0.56 14.50 -1.30
CA TYR A 119 -0.85 14.84 -1.17
C TYR A 119 -1.15 15.53 0.17
N SER A 120 -0.66 14.98 1.27
CA SER A 120 -0.91 15.52 2.61
C SER A 120 -0.35 16.91 2.77
N ILE A 121 0.84 17.19 2.23
CA ILE A 121 1.44 18.53 2.22
C ILE A 121 0.55 19.50 1.43
N TYR A 122 0.12 19.11 0.24
CA TYR A 122 -0.70 19.98 -0.59
C TYR A 122 -2.11 20.20 -0.03
N TYR A 123 -2.71 19.18 0.56
CA TYR A 123 -4.01 19.25 1.21
C TYR A 123 -4.07 20.29 2.35
N GLN A 124 -2.95 20.56 3.02
CA GLN A 124 -2.88 21.64 4.03
C GLN A 124 -3.13 23.02 3.42
N ILE A 125 -2.90 23.19 2.12
CA ILE A 125 -3.11 24.46 1.42
C ILE A 125 -4.49 24.52 0.78
N ASP A 126 -4.90 23.45 0.14
CA ASP A 126 -6.14 23.39 -0.65
C ASP A 126 -6.92 22.10 -0.36
N GLN A 127 -7.84 22.19 0.59
CA GLN A 127 -8.72 21.09 0.96
C GLN A 127 -9.85 20.82 -0.04
N SER A 128 -9.95 21.62 -1.10
CA SER A 128 -10.96 21.44 -2.15
C SER A 128 -10.59 20.38 -3.18
N ILE A 129 -9.31 19.98 -3.25
CA ILE A 129 -8.81 19.01 -4.22
C ILE A 129 -9.10 17.59 -3.72
N PRO A 130 -9.98 16.84 -4.40
CA PRO A 130 -10.20 15.44 -4.05
C PRO A 130 -8.98 14.63 -4.47
N PHE A 131 -8.65 13.61 -3.68
CA PHE A 131 -7.67 12.62 -4.10
C PHE A 131 -8.34 11.60 -5.03
N CYS A 132 -7.82 11.50 -6.25
CA CYS A 132 -8.26 10.54 -7.26
C CYS A 132 -7.20 9.45 -7.45
N TYR A 133 -7.60 8.26 -7.80
CA TYR A 133 -6.70 7.18 -8.23
C TYR A 133 -7.31 6.36 -9.34
N LYS A 134 -6.50 6.16 -10.37
CA LYS A 134 -6.87 5.55 -11.65
C LYS A 134 -7.39 4.12 -11.53
N TYR A 135 -6.85 3.33 -10.61
CA TYR A 135 -7.18 1.91 -10.46
C TYR A 135 -8.08 1.59 -9.27
N SER A 136 -8.80 2.58 -8.73
CA SER A 136 -9.63 2.39 -7.53
C SER A 136 -10.63 1.24 -7.67
N ASP A 137 -11.29 1.11 -8.82
CA ASP A 137 -12.27 0.02 -9.06
C ASP A 137 -11.58 -1.33 -9.22
N ALA A 138 -10.40 -1.37 -9.86
CA ALA A 138 -9.61 -2.59 -9.99
C ALA A 138 -9.08 -3.04 -8.62
N TYR A 139 -8.61 -2.12 -7.79
CA TYR A 139 -8.20 -2.39 -6.43
C TYR A 139 -9.33 -2.94 -5.56
N ARG A 140 -10.51 -2.30 -5.58
CA ARG A 140 -11.70 -2.78 -4.86
C ARG A 140 -12.11 -4.17 -5.32
N PHE A 141 -12.04 -4.43 -6.62
CA PHE A 141 -12.32 -5.75 -7.17
C PHE A 141 -11.31 -6.79 -6.69
N ALA A 142 -10.02 -6.45 -6.62
CA ALA A 142 -8.97 -7.34 -6.11
C ALA A 142 -9.26 -7.74 -4.65
N ILE A 143 -9.58 -6.79 -3.78
CA ILE A 143 -9.96 -7.07 -2.38
C ILE A 143 -11.20 -8.00 -2.32
N GLU A 144 -12.21 -7.80 -3.16
CA GLU A 144 -13.41 -8.64 -3.18
C GLU A 144 -13.14 -10.13 -3.55
N VAL A 145 -12.05 -10.40 -4.26
CA VAL A 145 -11.74 -11.76 -4.73
C VAL A 145 -10.65 -12.47 -3.93
N ILE A 146 -9.78 -11.71 -3.26
CA ILE A 146 -8.71 -12.26 -2.42
C ILE A 146 -9.31 -12.73 -1.09
N PRO A 147 -9.08 -13.99 -0.69
CA PRO A 147 -9.52 -14.46 0.63
C PRO A 147 -8.67 -13.86 1.75
N GLU A 148 -9.27 -13.61 2.91
CA GLU A 148 -8.62 -13.03 4.08
C GLU A 148 -7.27 -13.69 4.44
N TYR A 149 -7.19 -15.01 4.36
CA TYR A 149 -5.95 -15.75 4.66
C TYR A 149 -4.84 -15.57 3.62
N LEU A 150 -5.08 -14.82 2.54
CA LEU A 150 -4.12 -14.45 1.49
C LEU A 150 -3.95 -12.93 1.35
N GLU A 151 -4.59 -12.15 2.20
CA GLU A 151 -4.45 -10.69 2.20
C GLU A 151 -3.07 -10.27 2.70
N GLY A 152 -2.45 -9.36 1.97
CA GLY A 152 -1.10 -8.85 2.25
C GLY A 152 0.02 -9.79 1.77
N GLY A 153 1.23 -9.28 1.87
CA GLY A 153 2.46 -10.03 1.58
C GLY A 153 2.59 -10.56 0.15
N SER A 154 3.34 -11.65 0.02
CA SER A 154 3.65 -12.28 -1.28
C SER A 154 2.44 -12.90 -1.95
N SER A 155 1.48 -13.42 -1.17
CA SER A 155 0.27 -14.07 -1.66
C SER A 155 -0.63 -13.12 -2.43
N GLU A 156 -0.92 -11.95 -1.85
CA GLU A 156 -1.72 -10.93 -2.51
C GLU A 156 -1.06 -10.44 -3.81
N LYS A 157 0.25 -10.17 -3.75
CA LYS A 157 1.04 -9.77 -4.92
C LYS A 157 1.00 -10.81 -6.03
N TYR A 158 1.12 -12.09 -5.68
CA TYR A 158 1.02 -13.19 -6.63
C TYR A 158 -0.35 -13.24 -7.31
N ILE A 159 -1.42 -13.08 -6.54
CA ILE A 159 -2.79 -13.10 -7.06
C ILE A 159 -3.01 -11.92 -8.01
N GLN A 160 -2.61 -10.72 -7.61
CA GLN A 160 -2.74 -9.51 -8.42
C GLN A 160 -1.94 -9.60 -9.72
N LYS A 161 -0.73 -10.12 -9.67
CA LYS A 161 0.18 -10.18 -10.81
C LYS A 161 -0.10 -11.36 -11.76
N TYR A 162 -0.43 -12.53 -11.22
CA TYR A 162 -0.46 -13.77 -12.01
C TYR A 162 -1.84 -14.41 -12.14
N ILE A 163 -2.80 -14.10 -11.27
CA ILE A 163 -4.12 -14.74 -11.34
C ILE A 163 -5.18 -13.80 -11.90
N ILE A 164 -5.32 -12.60 -11.35
CA ILE A 164 -6.37 -11.65 -11.79
C ILE A 164 -6.27 -11.32 -13.27
N PRO A 165 -5.08 -11.07 -13.86
CA PRO A 165 -4.95 -10.73 -15.28
C PRO A 165 -5.33 -11.86 -16.25
N LEU A 166 -5.40 -13.11 -15.79
CA LEU A 166 -5.87 -14.23 -16.63
C LEU A 166 -7.35 -14.09 -17.02
N PHE A 167 -8.11 -13.28 -16.32
CA PHE A 167 -9.55 -13.12 -16.49
C PHE A 167 -9.89 -11.68 -16.86
N PRO A 168 -10.19 -11.40 -18.15
CA PRO A 168 -10.36 -10.04 -18.64
C PRO A 168 -11.57 -9.34 -18.01
N GLU A 169 -11.50 -8.00 -17.95
CA GLU A 169 -12.56 -7.16 -17.39
C GLU A 169 -13.87 -7.20 -18.20
N THR A 170 -13.79 -7.64 -19.45
CA THR A 170 -14.95 -7.87 -20.32
C THR A 170 -15.83 -9.03 -19.87
N MET A 171 -15.34 -9.92 -19.00
CA MET A 171 -16.17 -10.98 -18.41
C MET A 171 -17.24 -10.40 -17.49
N LYS A 172 -18.39 -11.09 -17.41
CA LYS A 172 -19.41 -10.77 -16.42
C LYS A 172 -18.84 -10.84 -15.01
N LYS A 173 -19.01 -9.77 -14.21
CA LYS A 173 -18.37 -9.60 -12.88
C LYS A 173 -18.50 -10.84 -11.98
N THR A 174 -19.67 -11.46 -11.94
CA THR A 174 -19.93 -12.65 -11.11
C THR A 174 -19.17 -13.90 -11.58
N GLU A 175 -19.07 -14.09 -12.91
CA GLU A 175 -18.34 -15.21 -13.52
C GLU A 175 -16.84 -15.01 -13.34
N ARG A 176 -16.34 -13.78 -13.56
CA ARG A 176 -14.95 -13.38 -13.33
C ARG A 176 -14.54 -13.66 -11.90
N LYS A 177 -15.31 -13.23 -10.90
CA LYS A 177 -15.04 -13.52 -9.48
C LYS A 177 -14.97 -15.02 -9.19
N LYS A 178 -15.93 -15.79 -9.72
CA LYS A 178 -15.97 -17.24 -9.51
C LYS A 178 -14.73 -17.93 -10.11
N ALA A 179 -14.35 -17.55 -11.32
CA ALA A 179 -13.18 -18.10 -12.01
C ALA A 179 -11.88 -17.74 -11.29
N ILE A 180 -11.70 -16.48 -10.85
CA ILE A 180 -10.55 -16.05 -10.08
C ILE A 180 -10.43 -16.82 -8.76
N LYS A 181 -11.53 -16.92 -7.99
CA LYS A 181 -11.55 -17.67 -6.72
C LYS A 181 -11.23 -19.15 -6.91
N ALA A 182 -11.67 -19.75 -8.01
CA ALA A 182 -11.31 -21.13 -8.35
C ALA A 182 -9.81 -21.26 -8.66
N LYS A 183 -9.25 -20.31 -9.42
CA LYS A 183 -7.82 -20.30 -9.75
C LYS A 183 -6.93 -20.03 -8.53
N ILE A 184 -7.37 -19.18 -7.61
CA ILE A 184 -6.69 -18.97 -6.32
C ILE A 184 -6.59 -20.30 -5.55
N LYS A 185 -7.71 -21.04 -5.43
CA LYS A 185 -7.73 -22.34 -4.74
C LYS A 185 -6.85 -23.40 -5.41
N GLU A 186 -6.73 -23.35 -6.73
CA GLU A 186 -5.84 -24.24 -7.50
C GLU A 186 -4.36 -23.91 -7.22
N ALA A 187 -4.01 -22.60 -7.14
CA ALA A 187 -2.66 -22.15 -6.91
C ALA A 187 -2.23 -22.31 -5.43
N PHE A 188 -3.08 -21.88 -4.50
CA PHE A 188 -2.82 -21.92 -3.06
C PHE A 188 -3.41 -23.18 -2.45
N LYS A 189 -2.71 -24.30 -2.66
CA LYS A 189 -3.16 -25.63 -2.22
C LYS A 189 -3.10 -25.78 -0.70
N SER A 190 -4.04 -26.51 -0.15
CA SER A 190 -4.08 -26.84 1.27
C SER A 190 -4.60 -28.24 1.52
N GLU A 191 -3.92 -28.99 2.39
CA GLU A 191 -4.32 -30.34 2.85
C GLU A 191 -5.23 -30.30 4.07
N LYS A 192 -5.13 -29.24 4.91
CA LYS A 192 -5.80 -29.19 6.23
C LYS A 192 -6.40 -27.82 6.54
N GLY A 193 -7.34 -27.37 5.71
CA GLY A 193 -7.93 -26.04 5.86
C GLY A 193 -6.96 -24.94 5.45
N TYR A 194 -7.10 -23.74 5.99
CA TYR A 194 -6.24 -22.61 5.65
C TYR A 194 -5.62 -22.00 6.91
N PRO A 195 -4.44 -21.34 6.81
CA PRO A 195 -3.85 -20.66 7.94
C PRO A 195 -4.77 -19.54 8.44
N CYS A 196 -4.84 -19.39 9.76
CA CYS A 196 -5.44 -18.24 10.42
C CYS A 196 -4.27 -17.45 11.03
N TRP A 197 -3.81 -16.47 10.27
CA TRP A 197 -2.65 -15.67 10.62
C TRP A 197 -2.96 -14.72 11.79
N PRO A 198 -2.09 -14.63 12.81
CA PRO A 198 -2.18 -13.58 13.82
C PRO A 198 -1.90 -12.18 13.27
N GLN A 199 -1.10 -12.14 12.22
CA GLN A 199 -0.66 -10.92 11.53
C GLN A 199 -1.05 -11.00 10.04
N THR A 200 -0.31 -10.37 9.16
CA THR A 200 -0.52 -10.47 7.71
C THR A 200 -0.14 -11.84 7.16
N SER A 201 -0.68 -12.18 5.99
CA SER A 201 -0.34 -13.44 5.32
C SER A 201 1.15 -13.51 4.97
N GLU A 202 1.82 -14.56 5.42
CA GLU A 202 3.21 -14.91 5.06
C GLU A 202 3.26 -16.23 4.30
N TRP A 203 2.36 -16.44 3.35
CA TRP A 203 2.35 -17.64 2.54
C TRP A 203 3.65 -17.78 1.74
N PRO A 204 4.44 -18.82 1.97
CA PRO A 204 5.75 -18.95 1.31
C PRO A 204 5.61 -19.32 -0.16
N MET A 205 6.57 -18.82 -0.95
CA MET A 205 6.74 -19.13 -2.36
C MET A 205 7.99 -19.98 -2.54
N ASP A 206 7.98 -20.88 -3.51
CA ASP A 206 9.16 -21.64 -3.91
C ASP A 206 10.18 -20.79 -4.67
N ALA A 207 11.29 -21.38 -5.07
CA ALA A 207 12.35 -20.69 -5.82
C ALA A 207 11.90 -20.19 -7.21
N GLU A 208 10.80 -20.72 -7.76
CA GLU A 208 10.19 -20.28 -9.01
C GLU A 208 9.10 -19.20 -8.78
N GLY A 209 8.87 -18.81 -7.52
CA GLY A 209 7.85 -17.86 -7.14
C GLY A 209 6.42 -18.42 -7.14
N LYS A 210 6.24 -19.74 -7.06
CA LYS A 210 4.93 -20.39 -6.96
C LYS A 210 4.55 -20.62 -5.50
N PRO A 211 3.26 -20.55 -5.14
CA PRO A 211 2.83 -20.82 -3.77
C PRO A 211 3.13 -22.26 -3.32
N CYS A 212 3.73 -22.40 -2.14
CA CYS A 212 3.91 -23.69 -1.48
C CYS A 212 2.56 -24.27 -1.00
N THR A 213 2.48 -25.58 -0.76
CA THR A 213 1.26 -26.22 -0.27
C THR A 213 1.19 -26.13 1.26
N TYR A 214 0.10 -25.61 1.80
CA TYR A 214 -0.14 -25.60 3.24
C TYR A 214 -0.48 -27.02 3.73
N ILE A 215 0.32 -27.57 4.67
CA ILE A 215 0.14 -28.92 5.20
C ILE A 215 -0.41 -28.96 6.63
N GLY A 216 -0.64 -27.79 7.24
CA GLY A 216 -1.32 -27.67 8.52
C GLY A 216 -0.55 -26.87 9.56
N LYS A 217 -1.12 -26.82 10.77
CA LYS A 217 -0.50 -26.13 11.90
C LYS A 217 0.62 -26.98 12.50
N GLY A 218 1.69 -26.34 12.94
CA GLY A 218 2.70 -26.92 13.81
C GLY A 218 2.31 -26.82 15.29
N LYS A 219 3.17 -27.28 16.16
CA LYS A 219 2.98 -27.18 17.62
C LYS A 219 3.11 -25.70 18.04
N SER A 220 2.07 -25.16 18.65
CA SER A 220 2.06 -23.79 19.20
C SER A 220 2.66 -23.77 20.61
N GLU A 221 3.31 -22.67 20.98
CA GLU A 221 3.91 -22.45 22.30
C GLU A 221 3.61 -21.01 22.76
N GLY A 222 2.78 -20.85 23.78
CA GLY A 222 2.34 -19.52 24.22
C GLY A 222 1.64 -18.78 23.09
N ASP A 223 2.13 -17.58 22.79
CA ASP A 223 1.62 -16.74 21.72
C ASP A 223 2.19 -17.07 20.34
N LEU A 224 3.18 -17.96 20.29
CA LEU A 224 3.80 -18.41 19.04
C LEU A 224 2.87 -19.38 18.30
N ARG A 225 2.61 -19.07 17.04
CA ARG A 225 1.88 -19.92 16.09
C ARG A 225 2.81 -20.38 14.98
N ARG A 226 2.74 -21.68 14.65
CA ARG A 226 3.51 -22.29 13.57
C ARG A 226 2.60 -22.78 12.48
N PHE A 227 2.94 -22.45 11.23
CA PHE A 227 2.24 -22.85 10.01
C PHE A 227 3.23 -23.62 9.14
N ARG A 228 2.85 -24.82 8.72
CA ARG A 228 3.73 -25.73 7.98
C ARG A 228 3.32 -25.76 6.52
N PHE A 229 4.28 -25.62 5.65
CA PHE A 229 4.12 -25.65 4.21
C PHE A 229 5.09 -26.67 3.61
N ARG A 230 4.77 -27.15 2.41
CA ARG A 230 5.67 -27.97 1.61
C ARG A 230 5.95 -27.29 0.28
N ASP A 231 7.20 -27.14 -0.04
CA ASP A 231 7.67 -26.82 -1.37
C ASP A 231 7.42 -28.02 -2.29
N GLU A 232 6.58 -27.88 -3.28
CA GLU A 232 6.23 -28.98 -4.20
C GLU A 232 7.37 -29.33 -5.17
N THR A 233 8.34 -28.44 -5.35
CA THR A 233 9.48 -28.62 -6.25
C THR A 233 10.60 -29.42 -5.55
N THR A 234 10.93 -29.07 -4.31
CA THR A 234 12.02 -29.71 -3.55
C THR A 234 11.53 -30.80 -2.60
N GLY A 235 10.26 -30.76 -2.21
CA GLY A 235 9.67 -31.59 -1.15
C GLY A 235 10.03 -31.14 0.27
N GLU A 236 10.76 -30.03 0.40
CA GLU A 236 11.15 -29.50 1.71
C GLU A 236 9.97 -28.91 2.48
N GLU A 237 10.01 -29.04 3.80
CA GLU A 237 9.06 -28.42 4.68
C GLU A 237 9.55 -27.02 5.10
N ILE A 238 8.67 -26.02 4.96
CA ILE A 238 8.89 -24.65 5.39
C ILE A 238 7.97 -24.37 6.58
N VAL A 239 8.52 -23.83 7.67
CA VAL A 239 7.75 -23.45 8.86
C VAL A 239 7.76 -21.93 8.97
N ILE A 240 6.58 -21.33 8.98
CA ILE A 240 6.37 -19.91 9.26
C ILE A 240 5.94 -19.74 10.71
N GLU A 241 6.57 -18.85 11.43
CA GLU A 241 6.29 -18.54 12.83
C GLU A 241 5.78 -17.11 12.96
N GLN A 242 4.63 -16.95 13.63
CA GLN A 242 4.05 -15.65 13.96
C GLN A 242 3.62 -15.57 15.41
N PHE A 243 3.63 -14.38 15.97
CA PHE A 243 3.21 -14.09 17.33
C PHE A 243 1.90 -13.30 17.32
N TYR A 244 1.03 -13.55 18.36
CA TYR A 244 -0.11 -12.71 18.64
C TYR A 244 0.32 -11.36 19.19
#